data_47e71d4070cee2add15fc7f118cfef1b
#
_entry.id   47e71d4070cee2add15fc7f118cfef1b
#
_cell.length_a   1.000
_cell.length_b   1.000
_cell.length_c   1.000
_cell.angle_alpha   90.00
_cell.angle_beta   90.00
_cell.angle_gamma   90.00
#
_symmetry.space_group_name_H-M   'P 1'
#
loop_
_entity.id
_entity.type
_entity.pdbx_description
1 polymer ?
#
loop_
_entity_poly.entity_id
_entity_poly.type
_entity_poly.pdbx_seq_one_letter_code
_entity_poly.pdbx_strand_id
1 'polypeptide(L)'
;DSTNVVCEGYSKAFQYLCDLSDITCYTVTGMMNGGTGEGPHMWNIVANNGKYYMADITNSDEGTVGEDGGLFLDTPISGSISRGYTYATDSANIYFAYDKEAKSLYGTGKNSILYMTQETYSADDLTAKPTKTSITGISNRTAGKLVLTWKKAKSADGYEIYRRAGTTNPYVRAAVIKSGSTTKYTNAKLKKGHTYYYRIRSYRYD
;
A
#
# COMPACT_ATOMS: atom_id res chain seq x y z
N ASP A 1 -18.18 24.03 -25.05
CA ASP A 1 -17.90 24.27 -23.60
C ASP A 1 -17.71 23.01 -22.79
N SER A 2 -16.94 22.06 -23.14
CA SER A 2 -17.12 20.84 -22.35
C SER A 2 -15.94 19.90 -22.32
N THR A 3 -14.77 20.35 -22.60
CA THR A 3 -13.73 19.38 -22.92
C THR A 3 -12.49 19.43 -22.05
N ASN A 4 -12.48 20.21 -20.97
CA ASN A 4 -11.30 20.29 -20.09
C ASN A 4 -11.47 19.66 -18.72
N VAL A 5 -12.36 18.66 -18.60
CA VAL A 5 -12.53 17.90 -17.36
C VAL A 5 -11.74 16.60 -17.40
N VAL A 6 -10.84 16.43 -18.32
CA VAL A 6 -10.31 15.12 -18.69
C VAL A 6 -9.50 14.52 -17.55
N CYS A 7 -8.42 15.16 -17.11
CA CYS A 7 -7.55 14.56 -16.09
C CYS A 7 -8.20 14.49 -14.69
N GLU A 8 -8.93 15.53 -14.27
CA GLU A 8 -9.63 15.54 -12.99
C GLU A 8 -10.75 14.50 -12.95
N GLY A 9 -11.55 14.39 -14.01
CA GLY A 9 -12.64 13.44 -14.12
C GLY A 9 -12.15 12.00 -14.08
N TYR A 10 -11.14 11.66 -14.87
CA TYR A 10 -10.54 10.33 -14.88
C TYR A 10 -9.89 9.97 -13.53
N SER A 11 -9.11 10.87 -12.95
CA SER A 11 -8.42 10.61 -11.69
C SER A 11 -9.40 10.42 -10.53
N LYS A 12 -10.47 11.22 -10.45
CA LYS A 12 -11.50 11.06 -9.42
C LYS A 12 -12.34 9.80 -9.61
N ALA A 13 -12.70 9.47 -10.85
CA ALA A 13 -13.42 8.25 -11.15
C ALA A 13 -12.60 7.00 -10.82
N PHE A 14 -11.32 7.00 -11.17
CA PHE A 14 -10.42 5.91 -10.83
C PHE A 14 -10.25 5.75 -9.32
N GLN A 15 -10.04 6.84 -8.58
CA GLN A 15 -9.98 6.78 -7.11
C GLN A 15 -11.27 6.19 -6.53
N TYR A 16 -12.43 6.62 -7.02
CA TYR A 16 -13.73 6.08 -6.57
C TYR A 16 -13.85 4.58 -6.83
N LEU A 17 -13.41 4.09 -7.99
CA LEU A 17 -13.40 2.64 -8.30
C LEU A 17 -12.42 1.87 -7.41
N CYS A 18 -11.26 2.45 -7.12
CA CYS A 18 -10.32 1.89 -6.16
C CYS A 18 -10.94 1.77 -4.76
N ASP A 19 -11.60 2.82 -4.28
CA ASP A 19 -12.27 2.84 -2.98
C ASP A 19 -13.37 1.77 -2.89
N LEU A 20 -14.15 1.56 -3.96
CA LEU A 20 -15.15 0.49 -4.03
C LEU A 20 -14.53 -0.92 -4.02
N SER A 21 -13.27 -1.03 -4.40
CA SER A 21 -12.51 -2.29 -4.49
C SER A 21 -11.54 -2.49 -3.31
N ASP A 22 -11.63 -1.68 -2.25
CA ASP A 22 -10.70 -1.67 -1.10
C ASP A 22 -9.23 -1.48 -1.50
N ILE A 23 -8.98 -0.81 -2.64
CA ILE A 23 -7.64 -0.45 -3.11
C ILE A 23 -7.31 0.96 -2.63
N THR A 24 -6.21 1.11 -1.90
CA THR A 24 -5.76 2.44 -1.45
C THR A 24 -5.21 3.23 -2.63
N CYS A 25 -5.89 4.30 -2.98
CA CYS A 25 -5.56 5.20 -4.08
C CYS A 25 -5.65 6.66 -3.63
N TYR A 26 -4.73 7.48 -4.09
CA TYR A 26 -4.69 8.92 -3.81
C TYR A 26 -4.74 9.69 -5.13
N THR A 27 -5.44 10.80 -5.14
CA THR A 27 -5.40 11.76 -6.25
C THR A 27 -4.41 12.87 -5.92
N VAL A 28 -3.54 13.19 -6.84
CA VAL A 28 -2.49 14.22 -6.69
C VAL A 28 -2.46 15.16 -7.88
N THR A 29 -2.00 16.38 -7.63
CA THR A 29 -1.89 17.44 -8.61
C THR A 29 -0.45 17.91 -8.79
N GLY A 30 -0.20 18.49 -9.95
CA GLY A 30 1.11 19.03 -10.28
C GLY A 30 1.23 19.45 -11.73
N MET A 31 2.44 19.38 -12.25
CA MET A 31 2.77 19.70 -13.65
C MET A 31 3.20 18.41 -14.35
N MET A 32 2.79 18.25 -15.60
CA MET A 32 3.19 17.18 -16.49
C MET A 32 3.77 17.74 -17.76
N ASN A 33 4.82 17.11 -18.29
CA ASN A 33 5.36 17.40 -19.62
C ASN A 33 5.48 16.11 -20.42
N GLY A 34 4.61 15.95 -21.42
CA GLY A 34 4.58 14.83 -22.36
C GLY A 34 5.27 15.10 -23.68
N GLY A 35 6.16 16.09 -23.74
CA GLY A 35 6.90 16.45 -24.97
C GLY A 35 6.26 17.58 -25.79
N THR A 36 5.01 17.95 -25.52
CA THR A 36 4.29 19.05 -26.20
C THR A 36 4.27 20.36 -25.39
N GLY A 37 4.93 20.35 -24.23
CA GLY A 37 4.97 21.45 -23.27
C GLY A 37 4.53 21.02 -21.88
N GLU A 38 4.83 21.85 -20.89
CA GLU A 38 4.45 21.62 -19.49
C GLU A 38 3.06 22.22 -19.22
N GLY A 39 2.20 21.45 -18.55
CA GLY A 39 0.87 21.90 -18.17
C GLY A 39 0.39 21.33 -16.84
N PRO A 40 -0.61 21.99 -16.19
CA PRO A 40 -1.24 21.46 -14.99
C PRO A 40 -1.88 20.09 -15.27
N HIS A 41 -1.70 19.16 -14.34
CA HIS A 41 -2.21 17.81 -14.50
C HIS A 41 -2.62 17.20 -13.16
N MET A 42 -3.50 16.21 -13.21
CA MET A 42 -3.97 15.42 -12.08
C MET A 42 -3.86 13.94 -12.42
N TRP A 43 -3.28 13.18 -11.51
CA TRP A 43 -3.10 11.71 -11.64
C TRP A 43 -3.29 11.01 -10.32
N ASN A 44 -3.13 9.71 -10.30
CA ASN A 44 -3.30 8.89 -9.11
C ASN A 44 -1.99 8.26 -8.64
N ILE A 45 -1.96 7.95 -7.35
CA ILE A 45 -0.95 7.12 -6.71
C ILE A 45 -1.65 5.93 -6.08
N VAL A 46 -1.31 4.73 -6.51
CA VAL A 46 -1.84 3.48 -5.96
C VAL A 46 -0.86 2.90 -4.96
N ALA A 47 -1.35 2.60 -3.78
CA ALA A 47 -0.55 1.94 -2.74
C ALA A 47 -0.71 0.42 -2.82
N ASN A 48 0.40 -0.30 -2.91
CA ASN A 48 0.43 -1.75 -2.85
C ASN A 48 1.59 -2.24 -1.99
N ASN A 49 1.33 -2.96 -0.91
CA ASN A 49 2.33 -3.53 -0.02
C ASN A 49 3.37 -2.52 0.53
N GLY A 50 2.93 -1.28 0.79
CA GLY A 50 3.81 -0.21 1.28
C GLY A 50 4.68 0.43 0.21
N LYS A 51 4.44 0.11 -1.05
CA LYS A 51 5.02 0.75 -2.23
C LYS A 51 3.97 1.64 -2.88
N TYR A 52 4.42 2.64 -3.60
CA TYR A 52 3.58 3.62 -4.28
C TYR A 52 3.91 3.64 -5.77
N TYR A 53 2.87 3.46 -6.59
CA TYR A 53 2.94 3.41 -8.05
C TYR A 53 2.13 4.53 -8.64
N MET A 54 2.62 5.11 -9.72
CA MET A 54 1.89 6.10 -10.48
C MET A 54 0.82 5.45 -11.34
N ALA A 55 -0.35 6.07 -11.45
CA ALA A 55 -1.40 5.71 -12.39
C ALA A 55 -2.00 6.99 -13.00
N ASP A 56 -1.70 7.22 -14.25
CA ASP A 56 -2.25 8.34 -15.03
C ASP A 56 -3.27 7.82 -16.04
N ILE A 57 -4.50 7.64 -15.58
CA ILE A 57 -5.58 7.06 -16.40
C ILE A 57 -5.90 7.90 -17.62
N THR A 58 -5.66 9.22 -17.56
CA THR A 58 -5.87 10.12 -18.69
C THR A 58 -4.96 9.79 -19.86
N ASN A 59 -3.72 9.41 -19.56
CA ASN A 59 -2.66 9.20 -20.54
C ASN A 59 -2.25 7.73 -20.69
N SER A 60 -3.02 6.80 -20.14
CA SER A 60 -2.78 5.34 -20.25
C SER A 60 -3.61 4.68 -21.34
N ASP A 61 -4.26 5.47 -22.20
CA ASP A 61 -5.14 4.97 -23.25
C ASP A 61 -4.46 5.06 -24.63
N GLU A 62 -4.91 4.24 -25.57
CA GLU A 62 -4.41 4.24 -26.95
C GLU A 62 -4.49 5.64 -27.57
N GLY A 63 -3.43 6.08 -28.20
CA GLY A 63 -3.33 7.40 -28.83
C GLY A 63 -2.98 8.54 -27.88
N THR A 64 -2.71 8.26 -26.60
CA THR A 64 -2.15 9.22 -25.63
C THR A 64 -0.65 9.06 -25.48
N VAL A 65 0.01 9.93 -24.69
CA VAL A 65 1.47 9.88 -24.49
C VAL A 65 1.96 8.67 -23.70
N GLY A 66 1.08 8.00 -22.99
CA GLY A 66 1.37 6.76 -22.27
C GLY A 66 1.07 5.50 -23.08
N GLU A 67 0.41 5.67 -24.22
CA GLU A 67 -0.02 4.57 -25.09
C GLU A 67 -0.86 3.52 -24.32
N ASP A 68 -1.05 2.33 -24.89
CA ASP A 68 -1.89 1.29 -24.30
C ASP A 68 -1.23 0.69 -23.04
N GLY A 69 -1.69 1.13 -21.89
CA GLY A 69 -1.25 0.65 -20.57
C GLY A 69 0.04 1.25 -20.03
N GLY A 70 0.71 2.14 -20.75
CA GLY A 70 1.81 2.94 -20.20
C GLY A 70 1.31 3.92 -19.14
N LEU A 71 2.15 4.35 -18.23
CA LEU A 71 1.80 5.22 -17.10
C LEU A 71 0.73 4.64 -16.15
N PHE A 72 0.51 3.33 -16.18
CA PHE A 72 -0.42 2.63 -15.31
C PHE A 72 0.32 1.66 -14.37
N LEU A 73 0.22 1.91 -13.07
CA LEU A 73 0.98 1.21 -12.02
C LEU A 73 2.49 1.23 -12.30
N ASP A 74 2.94 2.36 -12.82
CA ASP A 74 4.28 2.54 -13.33
C ASP A 74 5.27 3.06 -12.29
N THR A 75 6.55 2.88 -12.57
CA THR A 75 7.68 3.30 -11.72
C THR A 75 8.60 4.25 -12.47
N PRO A 76 9.12 5.30 -11.79
CA PRO A 76 9.97 6.26 -12.47
C PRO A 76 11.34 5.67 -12.80
N ILE A 77 11.87 6.04 -13.95
CA ILE A 77 13.26 5.77 -14.33
C ILE A 77 14.25 6.70 -13.63
N SER A 78 13.80 7.87 -13.18
CA SER A 78 14.61 8.82 -12.43
C SER A 78 13.75 9.84 -11.69
N GLY A 79 14.35 10.57 -10.76
CA GLY A 79 13.71 11.72 -10.11
C GLY A 79 13.65 11.63 -8.60
N SER A 80 12.86 12.55 -8.03
CA SER A 80 12.58 12.63 -6.60
C SER A 80 11.36 13.51 -6.35
N ILE A 81 10.78 13.48 -5.14
CA ILE A 81 9.64 14.34 -4.78
C ILE A 81 9.93 15.82 -5.04
N SER A 82 11.13 16.30 -4.76
CA SER A 82 11.50 17.70 -4.88
C SER A 82 11.67 18.15 -6.34
N ARG A 83 12.24 17.29 -7.17
CA ARG A 83 12.60 17.60 -8.56
C ARG A 83 11.59 17.10 -9.59
N GLY A 84 10.58 16.33 -9.17
CA GLY A 84 9.73 15.57 -10.05
C GLY A 84 10.32 14.22 -10.43
N TYR A 85 9.51 13.41 -11.12
CA TYR A 85 9.84 12.06 -11.58
C TYR A 85 9.69 11.97 -13.09
N THR A 86 10.54 11.18 -13.72
CA THR A 86 10.48 10.87 -15.14
C THR A 86 10.09 9.40 -15.32
N TYR A 87 9.12 9.15 -16.17
CA TYR A 87 8.65 7.83 -16.57
C TYR A 87 8.95 7.59 -18.03
N ALA A 88 9.31 6.38 -18.40
CA ALA A 88 9.55 6.01 -19.79
C ALA A 88 8.30 5.33 -20.36
N THR A 89 7.88 5.76 -21.53
CA THR A 89 6.92 5.05 -22.38
C THR A 89 7.64 4.58 -23.64
N ASP A 90 6.97 3.82 -24.47
CA ASP A 90 7.57 3.34 -25.74
C ASP A 90 7.93 4.49 -26.70
N SER A 91 7.22 5.61 -26.60
CA SER A 91 7.41 6.75 -27.52
C SER A 91 8.18 7.91 -26.92
N ALA A 92 8.18 8.11 -25.59
CA ALA A 92 8.74 9.29 -24.96
C ALA A 92 9.08 9.12 -23.47
N ASN A 93 9.84 10.06 -22.94
CA ASN A 93 9.99 10.25 -21.50
C ASN A 93 9.01 11.32 -21.03
N ILE A 94 8.17 10.96 -20.07
CA ILE A 94 7.15 11.81 -19.52
C ILE A 94 7.56 12.29 -18.14
N TYR A 95 7.49 13.59 -17.91
CA TYR A 95 7.89 14.19 -16.65
C TYR A 95 6.67 14.64 -15.84
N PHE A 96 6.71 14.34 -14.52
CA PHE A 96 5.69 14.74 -13.54
C PHE A 96 6.35 15.42 -12.34
N ALA A 97 5.85 16.59 -11.97
CA ALA A 97 6.29 17.30 -10.77
C ALA A 97 5.08 17.62 -9.88
N TYR A 98 5.13 17.19 -8.61
CA TYR A 98 4.09 17.55 -7.65
C TYR A 98 4.08 19.05 -7.36
N ASP A 99 2.90 19.63 -7.23
CA ASP A 99 2.75 21.01 -6.81
C ASP A 99 3.03 21.22 -5.32
N LYS A 100 2.90 22.46 -4.86
CA LYS A 100 3.13 22.82 -3.46
C LYS A 100 2.05 22.24 -2.55
N GLU A 101 0.84 22.10 -3.04
CA GLU A 101 -0.31 21.62 -2.28
C GLU A 101 -0.18 20.14 -2.00
N ALA A 102 0.12 19.32 -3.00
CA ALA A 102 0.42 17.91 -2.82
C ALA A 102 1.59 17.67 -1.86
N LYS A 103 2.69 18.44 -2.00
CA LYS A 103 3.84 18.36 -1.11
C LYS A 103 3.52 18.76 0.33
N SER A 104 2.66 19.76 0.51
CA SER A 104 2.21 20.19 1.84
C SER A 104 1.31 19.15 2.52
N LEU A 105 0.41 18.56 1.75
CA LEU A 105 -0.56 17.58 2.26
C LEU A 105 0.09 16.26 2.64
N TYR A 106 0.96 15.72 1.79
CA TYR A 106 1.51 14.38 1.94
C TYR A 106 2.96 14.35 2.44
N GLY A 107 3.61 15.52 2.57
CA GLY A 107 5.01 15.63 2.96
C GLY A 107 5.99 15.22 1.85
N THR A 108 7.28 15.41 2.11
CA THR A 108 8.37 15.19 1.13
C THR A 108 9.42 14.17 1.58
N GLY A 109 9.17 13.47 2.69
CA GLY A 109 10.07 12.45 3.24
C GLY A 109 9.91 11.09 2.55
N LYS A 110 10.81 10.16 2.87
CA LYS A 110 10.79 8.79 2.32
C LYS A 110 9.54 7.97 2.69
N ASN A 111 8.81 8.39 3.72
CA ASN A 111 7.55 7.76 4.14
C ASN A 111 6.31 8.43 3.52
N SER A 112 6.51 9.45 2.68
CA SER A 112 5.43 10.11 1.95
C SER A 112 4.88 9.19 0.87
N ILE A 113 3.57 9.26 0.61
CA ILE A 113 2.95 8.60 -0.55
C ILE A 113 3.50 9.13 -1.88
N LEU A 114 4.10 10.33 -1.88
CA LEU A 114 4.74 10.93 -3.06
C LEU A 114 6.12 10.30 -3.37
N TYR A 115 6.65 9.42 -2.48
CA TYR A 115 7.90 8.73 -2.72
C TYR A 115 7.66 7.47 -3.55
N MET A 116 7.83 7.59 -4.87
CA MET A 116 7.58 6.51 -5.81
C MET A 116 8.59 5.37 -5.66
N THR A 117 8.09 4.14 -5.69
CA THR A 117 8.94 2.94 -5.75
C THR A 117 9.67 2.87 -7.09
N GLN A 118 10.84 2.24 -7.10
CA GLN A 118 11.58 1.88 -8.32
C GLN A 118 11.46 0.38 -8.65
N GLU A 119 10.71 -0.36 -7.85
CA GLU A 119 10.46 -1.78 -8.08
C GLU A 119 9.21 -1.91 -8.97
N THR A 120 9.37 -2.53 -10.13
CA THR A 120 8.29 -2.78 -11.08
C THR A 120 7.09 -3.44 -10.38
N TYR A 121 5.90 -2.99 -10.73
CA TYR A 121 4.67 -3.59 -10.25
C TYR A 121 4.57 -5.04 -10.71
N SER A 122 4.15 -5.91 -9.80
CA SER A 122 3.89 -7.32 -10.11
C SER A 122 2.47 -7.67 -9.66
N ALA A 123 1.67 -8.18 -10.57
CA ALA A 123 0.34 -8.71 -10.27
C ALA A 123 0.40 -9.88 -9.29
N ASP A 124 1.52 -10.61 -9.25
CA ASP A 124 1.76 -11.67 -8.27
C ASP A 124 1.76 -11.14 -6.83
N ASP A 125 2.12 -9.86 -6.64
CA ASP A 125 2.03 -9.21 -5.33
C ASP A 125 0.57 -9.02 -4.87
N LEU A 126 -0.39 -8.92 -5.77
CA LEU A 126 -1.84 -8.84 -5.44
C LEU A 126 -2.44 -10.20 -5.14
N THR A 127 -2.01 -11.26 -5.82
CA THR A 127 -2.55 -12.61 -5.69
C THR A 127 -1.76 -13.49 -4.73
N ALA A 128 -0.55 -13.06 -4.34
CA ALA A 128 0.32 -13.84 -3.48
C ALA A 128 -0.31 -14.04 -2.10
N LYS A 129 -0.62 -15.29 -1.76
CA LYS A 129 -1.00 -15.66 -0.41
C LYS A 129 0.09 -15.22 0.57
N PRO A 130 -0.27 -14.69 1.76
CA PRO A 130 0.73 -14.30 2.73
C PRO A 130 1.58 -15.51 3.13
N THR A 131 2.88 -15.30 3.28
CA THR A 131 3.77 -16.36 3.73
C THR A 131 3.37 -16.82 5.14
N LYS A 132 3.60 -18.09 5.43
CA LYS A 132 3.38 -18.62 6.78
C LYS A 132 4.24 -17.85 7.78
N THR A 133 3.65 -17.56 8.92
CA THR A 133 4.36 -16.99 10.07
C THR A 133 4.34 -17.93 11.27
N SER A 134 5.22 -17.70 12.21
CA SER A 134 5.30 -18.47 13.45
C SER A 134 5.62 -17.55 14.62
N ILE A 135 5.11 -17.90 15.80
CA ILE A 135 5.45 -17.23 17.05
C ILE A 135 6.92 -17.53 17.36
N THR A 136 7.74 -16.50 17.51
CA THR A 136 9.17 -16.58 17.78
C THR A 136 9.50 -16.39 19.26
N GLY A 137 8.56 -15.82 20.02
CA GLY A 137 8.75 -15.66 21.46
C GLY A 137 7.46 -15.41 22.19
N ILE A 138 7.42 -15.87 23.46
CA ILE A 138 6.37 -15.55 24.42
C ILE A 138 7.04 -15.12 25.72
N SER A 139 6.69 -13.93 26.21
CA SER A 139 7.22 -13.38 27.46
C SER A 139 6.09 -13.13 28.46
N ASN A 140 6.32 -13.48 29.72
CA ASN A 140 5.37 -13.36 30.85
C ASN A 140 5.89 -12.43 31.97
N ARG A 141 6.68 -11.42 31.62
CA ARG A 141 7.33 -10.52 32.61
C ARG A 141 6.35 -9.73 33.48
N THR A 142 5.08 -9.65 33.08
CA THR A 142 4.03 -8.95 33.83
C THR A 142 2.91 -9.90 34.17
N ALA A 143 2.51 -9.95 35.44
CA ALA A 143 1.42 -10.81 35.91
C ALA A 143 0.11 -10.59 35.13
N GLY A 144 -0.53 -11.67 34.70
CA GLY A 144 -1.77 -11.62 33.92
C GLY A 144 -1.62 -11.13 32.48
N LYS A 145 -0.37 -10.99 31.99
CA LYS A 145 -0.08 -10.58 30.62
C LYS A 145 0.94 -11.52 29.97
N LEU A 146 0.71 -11.86 28.71
CA LEU A 146 1.66 -12.54 27.85
C LEU A 146 1.92 -11.69 26.62
N VAL A 147 3.18 -11.47 26.32
CA VAL A 147 3.60 -10.74 25.10
C VAL A 147 4.09 -11.77 24.10
N LEU A 148 3.44 -11.80 22.93
CA LEU A 148 3.80 -12.64 21.81
C LEU A 148 4.59 -11.81 20.81
N THR A 149 5.62 -12.42 20.22
CA THR A 149 6.34 -11.89 19.06
C THR A 149 6.39 -12.94 17.97
N TRP A 150 6.40 -12.49 16.71
CA TRP A 150 6.44 -13.39 15.56
C TRP A 150 7.24 -12.81 14.40
N LYS A 151 7.55 -13.68 13.44
CA LYS A 151 8.24 -13.28 12.21
C LYS A 151 7.24 -12.59 11.28
N LYS A 152 7.60 -11.40 10.74
CA LYS A 152 6.81 -10.72 9.74
C LYS A 152 6.56 -11.65 8.54
N ALA A 153 5.31 -11.79 8.12
CA ALA A 153 4.94 -12.50 6.91
C ALA A 153 5.03 -11.55 5.70
N LYS A 154 5.57 -12.03 4.58
CA LYS A 154 5.54 -11.31 3.32
C LYS A 154 4.08 -11.29 2.81
N SER A 155 3.64 -10.19 2.22
CA SER A 155 2.30 -10.00 1.64
C SER A 155 1.14 -10.21 2.64
N ALA A 156 1.35 -9.94 3.93
CA ALA A 156 0.29 -10.00 4.93
C ALA A 156 -0.27 -8.60 5.20
N ASP A 157 -1.60 -8.46 5.14
CA ASP A 157 -2.31 -7.26 5.57
C ASP A 157 -2.52 -7.25 7.08
N GLY A 158 -2.44 -8.43 7.71
CA GLY A 158 -2.58 -8.55 9.14
C GLY A 158 -2.37 -9.96 9.67
N TYR A 159 -2.72 -10.12 10.94
CA TYR A 159 -2.56 -11.37 11.66
C TYR A 159 -3.77 -11.68 12.54
N GLU A 160 -4.14 -12.93 12.62
CA GLU A 160 -5.09 -13.43 13.60
C GLU A 160 -4.35 -14.24 14.68
N ILE A 161 -4.62 -13.91 15.92
CA ILE A 161 -4.08 -14.61 17.08
C ILE A 161 -5.17 -15.49 17.67
N TYR A 162 -4.89 -16.77 17.79
CA TYR A 162 -5.76 -17.75 18.41
C TYR A 162 -5.15 -18.23 19.73
N ARG A 163 -6.00 -18.44 20.72
CA ARG A 163 -5.60 -18.88 22.06
C ARG A 163 -6.49 -20.02 22.55
N ARG A 164 -5.91 -20.94 23.31
CA ARG A 164 -6.66 -21.85 24.16
C ARG A 164 -6.06 -21.92 25.57
N ALA A 165 -6.85 -22.23 26.58
CA ALA A 165 -6.40 -22.51 27.93
C ALA A 165 -6.39 -24.03 28.14
N GLY A 166 -5.26 -24.59 28.61
CA GLY A 166 -5.10 -26.02 28.71
C GLY A 166 -4.98 -26.72 27.35
N THR A 167 -4.89 -28.06 27.39
CA THR A 167 -4.63 -28.89 26.21
C THR A 167 -5.89 -29.34 25.46
N THR A 168 -7.03 -29.41 26.15
CA THR A 168 -8.29 -29.98 25.65
C THR A 168 -9.25 -28.96 25.07
N ASN A 169 -9.16 -27.69 25.50
CA ASN A 169 -10.05 -26.63 25.01
C ASN A 169 -9.79 -26.28 23.54
N PRO A 170 -10.82 -25.89 22.78
CA PRO A 170 -10.64 -25.45 21.43
C PRO A 170 -9.89 -24.10 21.39
N TYR A 171 -9.23 -23.83 20.25
CA TYR A 171 -8.66 -22.52 19.99
C TYR A 171 -9.78 -21.52 19.67
N VAL A 172 -9.76 -20.37 20.34
CA VAL A 172 -10.63 -19.24 20.07
C VAL A 172 -9.80 -18.06 19.58
N ARG A 173 -10.36 -17.24 18.68
CA ARG A 173 -9.69 -16.04 18.18
C ARG A 173 -9.58 -15.01 19.30
N ALA A 174 -8.36 -14.70 19.71
CA ALA A 174 -8.05 -13.78 20.79
C ALA A 174 -7.86 -12.34 20.30
N ALA A 175 -7.37 -12.15 19.07
CA ALA A 175 -7.18 -10.83 18.46
C ALA A 175 -7.10 -10.92 16.93
N VAL A 176 -7.44 -9.79 16.28
CA VAL A 176 -7.15 -9.48 14.88
C VAL A 176 -6.24 -8.26 14.87
N ILE A 177 -5.10 -8.36 14.22
CA ILE A 177 -4.12 -7.29 14.02
C ILE A 177 -4.24 -6.82 12.57
N LYS A 178 -4.81 -5.64 12.35
CA LYS A 178 -5.04 -5.06 11.02
C LYS A 178 -3.80 -4.31 10.49
N SER A 179 -2.64 -4.94 10.60
CA SER A 179 -1.38 -4.38 10.10
C SER A 179 -0.36 -5.48 9.86
N GLY A 180 0.05 -5.65 8.62
CA GLY A 180 1.07 -6.60 8.20
C GLY A 180 2.49 -6.27 8.73
N SER A 181 2.72 -5.05 9.16
CA SER A 181 3.98 -4.63 9.76
C SER A 181 4.10 -4.92 11.26
N THR A 182 2.99 -5.18 11.95
CA THR A 182 2.98 -5.48 13.38
C THR A 182 3.50 -6.89 13.63
N THR A 183 4.46 -7.03 14.55
CA THR A 183 5.09 -8.32 14.93
C THR A 183 5.02 -8.63 16.41
N LYS A 184 4.17 -7.88 17.14
CA LYS A 184 4.03 -8.01 18.60
C LYS A 184 2.57 -7.83 19.02
N TYR A 185 2.12 -8.63 19.98
CA TYR A 185 0.80 -8.53 20.60
C TYR A 185 0.86 -8.83 22.10
N THR A 186 0.15 -8.04 22.89
CA THR A 186 0.03 -8.28 24.34
C THR A 186 -1.36 -8.81 24.67
N ASN A 187 -1.42 -10.05 25.12
CA ASN A 187 -2.64 -10.63 25.64
C ASN A 187 -2.71 -10.39 27.15
N ALA A 188 -3.71 -9.63 27.57
CA ALA A 188 -3.92 -9.24 28.98
C ALA A 188 -5.09 -9.99 29.63
N LYS A 189 -5.32 -9.73 30.92
CA LYS A 189 -6.40 -10.33 31.74
C LYS A 189 -6.37 -11.86 31.75
N LEU A 190 -5.17 -12.43 31.77
CA LEU A 190 -4.97 -13.87 31.87
C LEU A 190 -5.03 -14.33 33.32
N LYS A 191 -5.61 -15.49 33.56
CA LYS A 191 -5.67 -16.10 34.90
C LYS A 191 -4.32 -16.65 35.29
N LYS A 192 -3.87 -16.33 36.52
CA LYS A 192 -2.64 -16.90 37.11
C LYS A 192 -2.79 -18.40 37.31
N GLY A 193 -1.72 -19.15 37.09
CA GLY A 193 -1.71 -20.61 37.24
C GLY A 193 -2.28 -21.39 36.05
N HIS A 194 -2.75 -20.72 35.00
CA HIS A 194 -3.23 -21.36 33.77
C HIS A 194 -2.17 -21.39 32.70
N THR A 195 -2.07 -22.52 31.97
CA THR A 195 -1.24 -22.62 30.76
C THR A 195 -2.05 -22.22 29.55
N TYR A 196 -1.50 -21.34 28.74
CA TYR A 196 -2.11 -20.86 27.51
C TYR A 196 -1.28 -21.24 26.29
N TYR A 197 -1.95 -21.71 25.26
CA TYR A 197 -1.36 -22.06 23.96
C TYR A 197 -1.82 -21.06 22.91
N TYR A 198 -0.92 -20.68 22.00
CA TYR A 198 -1.20 -19.70 20.97
C TYR A 198 -0.89 -20.26 19.58
N ARG A 199 -1.69 -19.83 18.62
CA ARG A 199 -1.45 -19.98 17.19
C ARG A 199 -1.59 -18.61 16.53
N ILE A 200 -0.87 -18.43 15.44
CA ILE A 200 -0.93 -17.22 14.61
C ILE A 200 -1.18 -17.61 13.18
N ARG A 201 -1.97 -16.81 12.50
CA ARG A 201 -2.22 -16.89 11.07
C ARG A 201 -2.01 -15.49 10.47
N SER A 202 -1.19 -15.38 9.43
CA SER A 202 -1.18 -14.22 8.55
C SER A 202 -2.38 -14.27 7.63
N TYR A 203 -2.98 -13.13 7.32
CA TYR A 203 -4.05 -13.03 6.35
C TYR A 203 -3.78 -11.87 5.38
N ARG A 204 -4.45 -11.92 4.24
CA ARG A 204 -4.58 -10.86 3.26
C ARG A 204 -6.05 -10.74 2.92
N TYR A 205 -6.50 -9.54 2.66
CA TYR A 205 -7.83 -9.31 2.07
C TYR A 205 -7.76 -9.66 0.58
N ASP A 206 -8.75 -10.39 0.11
CA ASP A 206 -8.95 -10.65 -1.32
C ASP A 206 -9.66 -9.46 -1.94
#